data_df7c8135ce6aff7fadf5bd8c2ff5f24f
#
_entry.id   df7c8135ce6aff7fadf5bd8c2ff5f24f
#
_cell.length_a   1.000
_cell.length_b   1.000
_cell.length_c   1.000
_cell.angle_alpha   90.00
_cell.angle_beta   90.00
_cell.angle_gamma   90.00
#
_symmetry.space_group_name_H-M   'P 1'
#
loop_
_entity.id
_entity.type
_entity.pdbx_description
1 polymer ?
#
loop_
_entity_poly.entity_id
_entity_poly.type
_entity_poly.pdbx_seq_one_letter_code
_entity_poly.pdbx_strand_id
1 'polypeptide(L)'
;MANNHTSGPVGDVVLEAKGITKKFPGVLANDNINFDLRKGEIHALLGENGAGKSTLMNILYGLYHPDSGEVIVEGNQMQLNSSRDAIHHGIGMVHQHFMLIPVFTVTENIMLGEETSHRASPNENPLVKLDRREVAQKVTDLSHQYGLEVDPNAIVGDLPVGIQQRVEIVKALYRKAKILILDEPTAVLTPQEAEDLFHIMHELTDKGVSIIFITHKLKEVLAIADRITVMRSGRVVGTANPKETNEAKLASMMVGREVILTVQKKPAKPAEEILTVEDLRVKDVRGLEAVSGVTFNVRAGEVLGIAGVQGNGQTELAEALTGLRSIESGKFLLAGNDLTGKPPRPITEAGLANIPEDRQRHGLVLSYTVADNMVLCDYYQDRFSKGVVIQQDQVDANARKLIKEYDVRTPSPYVSAGKLSGGNQQKVIVARELSRPVKLVIASQPTRGLDVGSIEYIHKEIIVMRDRGVAVLLISAELDEILSLSDRIAVMYRGQIVATVNREEATREQLGLWMAGVHETA
;
A
#
# COMPACT_ATOMS: atom_id res chain seq x y z
N MET A 1 26.24 -17.33 -9.24
CA MET A 1 27.04 -16.96 -10.42
C MET A 1 26.74 -15.51 -10.73
N ALA A 2 27.71 -14.63 -10.67
CA ALA A 2 27.53 -13.20 -10.88
C ALA A 2 27.27 -12.94 -12.37
N ASN A 3 26.04 -12.52 -12.71
CA ASN A 3 25.73 -12.05 -14.05
C ASN A 3 26.31 -10.64 -14.24
N ASN A 4 27.36 -10.55 -15.03
CA ASN A 4 27.87 -9.31 -15.60
C ASN A 4 26.83 -8.76 -16.59
N HIS A 5 25.91 -7.92 -16.13
CA HIS A 5 25.18 -7.03 -17.03
C HIS A 5 26.10 -5.87 -17.40
N THR A 6 26.65 -5.96 -18.59
CA THR A 6 27.38 -4.87 -19.23
C THR A 6 26.39 -3.71 -19.43
N SER A 7 26.81 -2.51 -19.00
CA SER A 7 26.15 -1.25 -19.33
C SER A 7 25.97 -1.14 -20.85
N GLY A 8 24.75 -1.40 -21.33
CA GLY A 8 24.39 -1.20 -22.73
C GLY A 8 24.50 0.29 -23.12
N PRO A 9 24.62 0.60 -24.42
CA PRO A 9 24.70 1.95 -24.91
C PRO A 9 23.48 2.76 -24.51
N VAL A 10 23.65 4.05 -24.25
CA VAL A 10 22.59 5.03 -23.95
C VAL A 10 21.53 4.94 -25.05
N GLY A 11 20.41 4.24 -24.78
CA GLY A 11 19.35 4.02 -25.76
C GLY A 11 18.66 5.33 -26.16
N ASP A 12 18.05 5.34 -27.35
CA ASP A 12 17.28 6.47 -27.85
C ASP A 12 16.13 6.79 -26.91
N VAL A 13 15.81 8.09 -26.73
CA VAL A 13 14.67 8.53 -25.93
C VAL A 13 13.38 8.19 -26.67
N VAL A 14 12.51 7.37 -26.04
CA VAL A 14 11.23 6.93 -26.62
C VAL A 14 10.04 7.72 -26.11
N LEU A 15 10.15 8.35 -24.92
CA LEU A 15 9.14 9.25 -24.37
C LEU A 15 9.83 10.39 -23.64
N GLU A 16 9.33 11.61 -23.82
CA GLU A 16 9.83 12.79 -23.13
C GLU A 16 8.66 13.70 -22.73
N ALA A 17 8.68 14.15 -21.49
CA ALA A 17 7.81 15.19 -20.95
C ALA A 17 8.65 16.44 -20.72
N LYS A 18 8.30 17.56 -21.39
CA LYS A 18 9.04 18.83 -21.30
C LYS A 18 8.18 19.91 -20.66
N GLY A 19 8.64 20.42 -19.53
CA GLY A 19 8.02 21.58 -18.87
C GLY A 19 6.57 21.35 -18.42
N ILE A 20 6.18 20.10 -18.12
CA ILE A 20 4.80 19.74 -17.77
C ILE A 20 4.38 20.44 -16.48
N THR A 21 3.33 21.26 -16.61
CA THR A 21 2.70 21.93 -15.48
C THR A 21 1.22 21.57 -15.43
N LYS A 22 0.71 21.22 -14.24
CA LYS A 22 -0.70 20.92 -13.99
C LYS A 22 -1.17 21.50 -12.68
N LYS A 23 -2.23 22.30 -12.74
CA LYS A 23 -2.89 22.91 -11.58
C LYS A 23 -4.30 22.33 -11.39
N PHE A 24 -4.65 22.10 -10.15
CA PHE A 24 -6.01 21.84 -9.72
C PHE A 24 -6.43 22.94 -8.74
N PRO A 25 -7.73 23.14 -8.45
CA PRO A 25 -8.17 24.14 -7.49
C PRO A 25 -7.45 24.00 -6.14
N GLY A 26 -6.60 24.98 -5.80
CA GLY A 26 -5.81 25.00 -4.57
C GLY A 26 -4.53 24.17 -4.56
N VAL A 27 -4.17 23.46 -5.65
CA VAL A 27 -2.98 22.58 -5.69
C VAL A 27 -2.25 22.72 -7.02
N LEU A 28 -0.94 22.98 -6.98
CA LEU A 28 -0.02 22.85 -8.10
C LEU A 28 0.56 21.43 -8.07
N ALA A 29 -0.05 20.52 -8.85
CA ALA A 29 0.26 19.09 -8.80
C ALA A 29 1.55 18.74 -9.55
N ASN A 30 1.83 19.41 -10.69
CA ASN A 30 3.09 19.34 -11.39
C ASN A 30 3.55 20.75 -11.73
N ASP A 31 4.83 21.04 -11.55
CA ASP A 31 5.44 22.35 -11.73
C ASP A 31 6.72 22.22 -12.56
N ASN A 32 6.61 22.50 -13.85
CA ASN A 32 7.71 22.47 -14.81
C ASN A 32 8.49 21.14 -14.80
N ILE A 33 7.78 20.01 -14.87
CA ILE A 33 8.36 18.66 -14.85
C ILE A 33 9.05 18.36 -16.18
N ASN A 34 10.30 17.93 -16.09
CA ASN A 34 11.03 17.30 -17.18
C ASN A 34 11.32 15.85 -16.81
N PHE A 35 10.92 14.93 -17.68
CA PHE A 35 11.09 13.49 -17.49
C PHE A 35 11.29 12.82 -18.85
N ASP A 36 12.20 11.85 -18.94
CA ASP A 36 12.46 11.10 -20.15
C ASP A 36 12.51 9.59 -19.87
N LEU A 37 12.21 8.79 -20.88
CA LEU A 37 12.32 7.33 -20.87
C LEU A 37 13.11 6.89 -22.10
N ARG A 38 14.08 5.99 -21.89
CA ARG A 38 14.90 5.43 -22.96
C ARG A 38 14.39 4.06 -23.37
N LYS A 39 14.76 3.65 -24.58
CA LYS A 39 14.35 2.36 -25.13
C LYS A 39 14.93 1.21 -24.30
N GLY A 40 14.06 0.26 -23.90
CA GLY A 40 14.45 -0.91 -23.12
C GLY A 40 14.90 -0.59 -21.70
N GLU A 41 14.55 0.59 -21.16
CA GLU A 41 14.91 1.03 -19.82
C GLU A 41 13.78 0.78 -18.84
N ILE A 42 14.11 0.41 -17.61
CA ILE A 42 13.21 0.50 -16.44
C ILE A 42 13.55 1.80 -15.71
N HIS A 43 12.75 2.84 -15.94
CA HIS A 43 12.92 4.13 -15.27
C HIS A 43 11.95 4.25 -14.11
N ALA A 44 12.47 4.24 -12.89
CA ALA A 44 11.65 4.38 -11.69
C ALA A 44 11.30 5.85 -11.42
N LEU A 45 10.01 6.12 -11.18
CA LEU A 45 9.52 7.41 -10.70
C LEU A 45 9.16 7.28 -9.22
N LEU A 46 10.01 7.85 -8.38
CA LEU A 46 9.96 7.75 -6.93
C LEU A 46 9.44 9.06 -6.30
N GLY A 47 8.68 8.99 -5.22
CA GLY A 47 8.22 10.17 -4.49
C GLY A 47 7.16 9.82 -3.45
N GLU A 48 6.94 10.72 -2.49
CA GLU A 48 5.88 10.55 -1.48
C GLU A 48 4.47 10.63 -2.09
N ASN A 49 3.45 10.23 -1.32
CA ASN A 49 2.06 10.43 -1.69
C ASN A 49 1.76 11.92 -1.84
N GLY A 50 1.13 12.31 -2.96
CA GLY A 50 0.92 13.72 -3.28
C GLY A 50 2.10 14.43 -3.93
N ALA A 51 3.22 13.73 -4.24
CA ALA A 51 4.35 14.32 -4.96
C ALA A 51 4.07 14.68 -6.43
N GLY A 52 2.91 14.28 -6.97
CA GLY A 52 2.51 14.57 -8.35
C GLY A 52 2.74 13.43 -9.35
N LYS A 53 3.20 12.25 -8.90
CA LYS A 53 3.51 11.08 -9.77
C LYS A 53 2.32 10.64 -10.62
N SER A 54 1.20 10.30 -9.98
CA SER A 54 0.01 9.84 -10.69
C SER A 54 -0.60 10.92 -11.59
N THR A 55 -0.44 12.21 -11.25
CA THR A 55 -0.85 13.31 -12.12
C THR A 55 0.00 13.34 -13.39
N LEU A 56 1.31 13.21 -13.27
CA LEU A 56 2.22 13.15 -14.43
C LEU A 56 1.88 11.93 -15.30
N MET A 57 1.67 10.75 -14.70
CA MET A 57 1.34 9.55 -15.47
C MET A 57 -0.01 9.66 -16.17
N ASN A 58 -1.02 10.24 -15.53
CA ASN A 58 -2.33 10.48 -16.15
C ASN A 58 -2.22 11.47 -17.34
N ILE A 59 -1.25 12.40 -17.31
CA ILE A 59 -0.96 13.25 -18.45
C ILE A 59 -0.29 12.43 -19.57
N LEU A 60 0.71 11.62 -19.26
CA LEU A 60 1.38 10.76 -20.24
C LEU A 60 0.48 9.71 -20.85
N TYR A 61 -0.56 9.28 -20.11
CA TYR A 61 -1.57 8.35 -20.59
C TYR A 61 -2.80 9.03 -21.22
N GLY A 62 -2.82 10.38 -21.30
CA GLY A 62 -3.88 11.15 -21.96
C GLY A 62 -5.19 11.27 -21.16
N LEU A 63 -5.20 10.97 -19.87
CA LEU A 63 -6.35 11.16 -18.98
C LEU A 63 -6.47 12.61 -18.49
N TYR A 64 -5.36 13.33 -18.39
CA TYR A 64 -5.31 14.74 -18.05
C TYR A 64 -4.55 15.53 -19.12
N HIS A 65 -5.01 16.75 -19.40
CA HIS A 65 -4.25 17.70 -20.22
C HIS A 65 -3.34 18.53 -19.34
N PRO A 66 -2.07 18.72 -19.70
CA PRO A 66 -1.22 19.67 -19.02
C PRO A 66 -1.72 21.11 -19.27
N ASP A 67 -1.50 22.00 -18.31
CA ASP A 67 -1.81 23.42 -18.48
C ASP A 67 -0.69 24.13 -19.27
N SER A 68 0.54 23.59 -19.23
CA SER A 68 1.67 23.95 -20.10
C SER A 68 2.66 22.80 -20.20
N GLY A 69 3.55 22.88 -21.20
CA GLY A 69 4.51 21.83 -21.52
C GLY A 69 4.01 20.91 -22.63
N GLU A 70 4.84 19.95 -23.00
CA GLU A 70 4.58 19.05 -24.13
C GLU A 70 5.04 17.62 -23.83
N VAL A 71 4.37 16.65 -24.45
CA VAL A 71 4.73 15.22 -24.44
C VAL A 71 5.22 14.84 -25.83
N ILE A 72 6.38 14.21 -25.90
CA ILE A 72 7.03 13.78 -27.13
C ILE A 72 7.18 12.25 -27.07
N VAL A 73 6.73 11.53 -28.09
CA VAL A 73 6.86 10.09 -28.23
C VAL A 73 7.56 9.76 -29.54
N GLU A 74 8.65 8.98 -29.47
CA GLU A 74 9.49 8.63 -30.62
C GLU A 74 9.90 9.88 -31.45
N GLY A 75 10.21 11.00 -30.76
CA GLY A 75 10.65 12.27 -31.37
C GLY A 75 9.52 13.16 -31.92
N ASN A 76 8.27 12.74 -31.86
CA ASN A 76 7.12 13.50 -32.34
C ASN A 76 6.34 14.08 -31.16
N GLN A 77 6.04 15.39 -31.24
CA GLN A 77 5.16 16.04 -30.26
C GLN A 77 3.74 15.51 -30.39
N MET A 78 3.16 15.06 -29.27
CA MET A 78 1.84 14.44 -29.22
C MET A 78 0.84 15.32 -28.51
N GLN A 79 -0.38 15.38 -29.07
CA GLN A 79 -1.54 15.87 -28.35
C GLN A 79 -2.35 14.65 -27.86
N LEU A 80 -2.11 14.24 -26.62
CA LEU A 80 -2.84 13.13 -26.00
C LEU A 80 -4.16 13.66 -25.43
N ASN A 81 -5.25 13.51 -26.17
CA ASN A 81 -6.57 13.99 -25.77
C ASN A 81 -7.40 12.90 -25.06
N SER A 82 -6.95 11.66 -25.12
CA SER A 82 -7.60 10.51 -24.52
C SER A 82 -6.61 9.37 -24.30
N SER A 83 -6.95 8.41 -23.44
CA SER A 83 -6.19 7.18 -23.28
C SER A 83 -6.12 6.35 -24.57
N ARG A 84 -7.10 6.49 -25.47
CA ARG A 84 -7.05 5.86 -26.80
C ARG A 84 -5.89 6.40 -27.63
N ASP A 85 -5.60 7.70 -27.57
CA ASP A 85 -4.48 8.29 -28.29
C ASP A 85 -3.16 7.74 -27.75
N ALA A 86 -3.00 7.67 -26.41
CA ALA A 86 -1.83 7.06 -25.78
C ALA A 86 -1.63 5.60 -26.23
N ILE A 87 -2.69 4.78 -26.24
CA ILE A 87 -2.65 3.40 -26.70
C ILE A 87 -2.23 3.32 -28.18
N HIS A 88 -2.77 4.17 -29.05
CA HIS A 88 -2.39 4.20 -30.47
C HIS A 88 -0.90 4.54 -30.66
N HIS A 89 -0.30 5.32 -29.77
CA HIS A 89 1.13 5.61 -29.76
C HIS A 89 1.97 4.59 -28.98
N GLY A 90 1.38 3.44 -28.62
CA GLY A 90 2.06 2.34 -27.96
C GLY A 90 2.35 2.55 -26.47
N ILE A 91 1.59 3.43 -25.79
CA ILE A 91 1.69 3.62 -24.35
C ILE A 91 0.59 2.79 -23.69
N GLY A 92 0.96 1.80 -22.85
CA GLY A 92 0.07 1.03 -22.00
C GLY A 92 0.21 1.44 -20.54
N MET A 93 -0.85 1.30 -19.74
CA MET A 93 -0.81 1.57 -18.30
C MET A 93 -1.49 0.45 -17.52
N VAL A 94 -0.81 -0.02 -16.48
CA VAL A 94 -1.36 -0.89 -15.43
C VAL A 94 -1.58 -0.03 -14.20
N HIS A 95 -2.83 0.12 -13.81
CA HIS A 95 -3.24 0.94 -12.68
C HIS A 95 -3.04 0.22 -11.34
N GLN A 96 -2.88 0.98 -10.26
CA GLN A 96 -2.79 0.47 -8.89
C GLN A 96 -3.98 -0.42 -8.50
N HIS A 97 -5.19 -0.07 -8.96
CA HIS A 97 -6.39 -0.92 -8.87
C HIS A 97 -6.69 -1.47 -10.26
N PHE A 98 -6.69 -2.79 -10.39
CA PHE A 98 -6.88 -3.45 -11.68
C PHE A 98 -8.21 -3.04 -12.34
N MET A 99 -8.12 -2.71 -13.62
CA MET A 99 -9.28 -2.35 -14.45
C MET A 99 -9.82 -3.60 -15.17
N LEU A 100 -9.97 -4.70 -14.41
CA LEU A 100 -10.51 -5.96 -14.88
C LEU A 100 -11.96 -6.15 -14.42
N ILE A 101 -12.78 -6.76 -15.27
CA ILE A 101 -14.16 -7.11 -14.95
C ILE A 101 -14.16 -8.52 -14.35
N PRO A 102 -14.47 -8.69 -13.06
CA PRO A 102 -14.27 -9.97 -12.35
C PRO A 102 -15.06 -11.14 -12.94
N VAL A 103 -16.26 -10.87 -13.48
CA VAL A 103 -17.16 -11.91 -14.04
C VAL A 103 -16.81 -12.32 -15.48
N PHE A 104 -15.84 -11.66 -16.11
CA PHE A 104 -15.37 -11.95 -17.45
C PHE A 104 -14.18 -12.91 -17.42
N THR A 105 -14.03 -13.69 -18.49
CA THR A 105 -12.80 -14.44 -18.73
C THR A 105 -11.63 -13.52 -19.05
N VAL A 106 -10.41 -14.05 -18.96
CA VAL A 106 -9.18 -13.34 -19.37
C VAL A 106 -9.31 -12.84 -20.82
N THR A 107 -9.74 -13.72 -21.74
CA THR A 107 -9.96 -13.34 -23.15
C THR A 107 -10.95 -12.19 -23.29
N GLU A 108 -12.09 -12.24 -22.60
CA GLU A 108 -13.11 -11.18 -22.66
C GLU A 108 -12.61 -9.85 -22.12
N ASN A 109 -11.83 -9.86 -21.05
CA ASN A 109 -11.21 -8.66 -20.50
C ASN A 109 -10.18 -8.02 -21.44
N ILE A 110 -9.39 -8.84 -22.14
CA ILE A 110 -8.33 -8.36 -23.05
C ILE A 110 -8.93 -7.81 -24.34
N MET A 111 -9.93 -8.48 -24.91
CA MET A 111 -10.55 -8.06 -26.17
C MET A 111 -11.47 -6.83 -26.02
N LEU A 112 -11.88 -6.50 -24.81
CA LEU A 112 -12.81 -5.38 -24.58
C LEU A 112 -12.24 -4.05 -25.08
N GLY A 113 -12.92 -3.41 -26.04
CA GLY A 113 -12.49 -2.16 -26.68
C GLY A 113 -11.52 -2.33 -27.86
N GLU A 114 -11.15 -3.57 -28.17
CA GLU A 114 -10.32 -3.97 -29.33
C GLU A 114 -10.98 -5.14 -30.08
N GLU A 115 -12.31 -5.13 -30.16
CA GLU A 115 -13.07 -6.18 -30.82
C GLU A 115 -12.71 -6.22 -32.31
N THR A 116 -11.97 -7.25 -32.72
CA THR A 116 -11.71 -7.52 -34.13
C THR A 116 -12.99 -7.99 -34.80
N SER A 117 -13.60 -7.08 -35.55
CA SER A 117 -14.72 -7.42 -36.42
C SER A 117 -14.18 -7.91 -37.76
N HIS A 118 -14.28 -9.20 -38.05
CA HIS A 118 -14.18 -9.65 -39.44
C HIS A 118 -15.43 -9.15 -40.19
N ARG A 119 -15.32 -8.04 -40.90
CA ARG A 119 -16.26 -7.71 -41.97
C ARG A 119 -16.06 -8.72 -43.09
N ALA A 120 -16.81 -9.78 -43.04
CA ALA A 120 -17.00 -10.65 -44.17
C ALA A 120 -17.87 -9.91 -45.19
N SER A 121 -17.27 -9.20 -46.14
CA SER A 121 -17.90 -8.53 -47.27
C SER A 121 -18.75 -7.27 -47.00
N PRO A 122 -18.68 -6.22 -47.86
CA PRO A 122 -19.46 -4.97 -47.70
C PRO A 122 -20.98 -5.12 -47.75
N ASN A 123 -21.51 -6.27 -48.10
CA ASN A 123 -22.93 -6.55 -48.32
C ASN A 123 -23.58 -7.48 -47.28
N GLU A 124 -22.87 -7.92 -46.25
CA GLU A 124 -23.46 -8.74 -45.20
C GLU A 124 -23.88 -7.93 -43.99
N ASN A 125 -25.03 -8.32 -43.41
CA ASN A 125 -25.65 -7.74 -42.22
C ASN A 125 -24.61 -7.61 -41.10
N PRO A 126 -24.49 -6.48 -40.39
CA PRO A 126 -23.42 -6.21 -39.42
C PRO A 126 -23.65 -6.92 -38.07
N LEU A 127 -23.87 -8.21 -38.06
CA LEU A 127 -23.67 -9.05 -36.89
C LEU A 127 -22.17 -9.30 -36.78
N VAL A 128 -21.48 -8.39 -36.13
CA VAL A 128 -20.06 -8.53 -35.77
C VAL A 128 -19.92 -9.79 -34.93
N LYS A 129 -19.47 -10.88 -35.49
CA LYS A 129 -19.16 -12.10 -34.74
C LYS A 129 -17.78 -11.90 -34.12
N LEU A 130 -17.76 -11.71 -32.81
CA LEU A 130 -16.51 -11.65 -32.03
C LEU A 130 -15.82 -13.01 -32.12
N ASP A 131 -14.61 -13.08 -32.68
CA ASP A 131 -13.84 -14.32 -32.72
C ASP A 131 -13.02 -14.48 -31.41
N ARG A 132 -13.70 -14.99 -30.38
CA ARG A 132 -13.08 -15.29 -29.07
C ARG A 132 -11.94 -16.30 -29.17
N ARG A 133 -11.99 -17.23 -30.17
CA ARG A 133 -10.96 -18.27 -30.32
C ARG A 133 -9.66 -17.68 -30.84
N GLU A 134 -9.73 -16.81 -31.83
CA GLU A 134 -8.55 -16.11 -32.35
C GLU A 134 -7.91 -15.25 -31.27
N VAL A 135 -8.71 -14.50 -30.48
CA VAL A 135 -8.19 -13.70 -29.38
C VAL A 135 -7.57 -14.59 -28.28
N ALA A 136 -8.22 -15.69 -27.90
CA ALA A 136 -7.68 -16.62 -26.91
C ALA A 136 -6.33 -17.20 -27.37
N GLN A 137 -6.17 -17.54 -28.65
CA GLN A 137 -4.90 -18.01 -29.20
C GLN A 137 -3.82 -16.91 -29.13
N LYS A 138 -4.14 -15.68 -29.55
CA LYS A 138 -3.20 -14.54 -29.43
C LYS A 138 -2.79 -14.26 -27.99
N VAL A 139 -3.73 -14.38 -27.03
CA VAL A 139 -3.44 -14.24 -25.60
C VAL A 139 -2.47 -15.33 -25.14
N THR A 140 -2.70 -16.58 -25.56
CA THR A 140 -1.80 -17.70 -25.26
C THR A 140 -0.41 -17.45 -25.84
N ASP A 141 -0.32 -17.05 -27.12
CA ASP A 141 0.96 -16.80 -27.80
C ASP A 141 1.74 -15.67 -27.12
N LEU A 142 1.09 -14.54 -26.76
CA LEU A 142 1.69 -13.43 -26.02
C LEU A 142 2.11 -13.86 -24.61
N SER A 143 1.24 -14.62 -23.92
CA SER A 143 1.53 -15.16 -22.59
C SER A 143 2.81 -15.99 -22.58
N HIS A 144 2.95 -16.91 -23.53
CA HIS A 144 4.17 -17.71 -23.69
C HIS A 144 5.37 -16.87 -24.13
N GLN A 145 5.17 -15.94 -25.07
CA GLN A 145 6.25 -15.07 -25.58
C GLN A 145 6.91 -14.27 -24.46
N TYR A 146 6.15 -13.83 -23.46
CA TYR A 146 6.62 -12.95 -22.38
C TYR A 146 6.68 -13.64 -21.00
N GLY A 147 6.52 -14.97 -20.93
CA GLY A 147 6.62 -15.70 -19.65
C GLY A 147 5.52 -15.37 -18.62
N LEU A 148 4.36 -14.88 -19.10
CA LEU A 148 3.30 -14.38 -18.22
C LEU A 148 2.33 -15.46 -17.72
N GLU A 149 2.28 -16.60 -18.41
CA GLU A 149 1.48 -17.80 -18.06
C GLU A 149 0.06 -17.52 -17.53
N VAL A 150 -0.85 -17.08 -18.42
CA VAL A 150 -2.26 -16.86 -18.10
C VAL A 150 -3.16 -17.82 -18.86
N ASP A 151 -4.20 -18.38 -18.23
CA ASP A 151 -5.24 -19.17 -18.90
C ASP A 151 -6.28 -18.21 -19.53
N PRO A 152 -6.41 -18.16 -20.87
CA PRO A 152 -7.35 -17.28 -21.55
C PRO A 152 -8.83 -17.54 -21.21
N ASN A 153 -9.16 -18.75 -20.72
CA ASN A 153 -10.54 -19.14 -20.40
C ASN A 153 -10.90 -18.96 -18.91
N ALA A 154 -9.93 -18.71 -18.04
CA ALA A 154 -10.18 -18.53 -16.61
C ALA A 154 -11.01 -17.26 -16.35
N ILE A 155 -11.93 -17.34 -15.38
CA ILE A 155 -12.69 -16.18 -14.89
C ILE A 155 -11.76 -15.33 -14.01
N VAL A 156 -11.65 -14.04 -14.32
CA VAL A 156 -10.69 -13.15 -13.66
C VAL A 156 -10.93 -13.04 -12.15
N GLY A 157 -12.18 -13.04 -11.70
CA GLY A 157 -12.53 -12.96 -10.27
C GLY A 157 -12.03 -14.14 -9.43
N ASP A 158 -11.77 -15.30 -10.06
CA ASP A 158 -11.30 -16.51 -9.38
C ASP A 158 -9.75 -16.60 -9.35
N LEU A 159 -9.06 -15.70 -10.05
CA LEU A 159 -7.60 -15.72 -10.15
C LEU A 159 -6.93 -15.06 -8.94
N PRO A 160 -5.79 -15.59 -8.48
CA PRO A 160 -4.92 -14.89 -7.53
C PRO A 160 -4.52 -13.50 -8.04
N VAL A 161 -4.26 -12.58 -7.12
CA VAL A 161 -3.95 -11.16 -7.45
C VAL A 161 -2.74 -11.04 -8.38
N GLY A 162 -1.68 -11.82 -8.14
CA GLY A 162 -0.49 -11.83 -9.00
C GLY A 162 -0.80 -12.28 -10.45
N ILE A 163 -1.75 -13.20 -10.63
CA ILE A 163 -2.19 -13.61 -11.98
C ILE A 163 -3.07 -12.53 -12.62
N GLN A 164 -3.96 -11.88 -11.86
CA GLN A 164 -4.74 -10.74 -12.37
C GLN A 164 -3.83 -9.62 -12.88
N GLN A 165 -2.72 -9.37 -12.21
CA GLN A 165 -1.72 -8.41 -12.67
C GLN A 165 -1.07 -8.82 -13.99
N ARG A 166 -0.70 -10.09 -14.14
CA ARG A 166 -0.19 -10.63 -15.42
C ARG A 166 -1.21 -10.43 -16.54
N VAL A 167 -2.51 -10.61 -16.26
CA VAL A 167 -3.60 -10.34 -17.23
C VAL A 167 -3.61 -8.87 -17.66
N GLU A 168 -3.45 -7.91 -16.75
CA GLU A 168 -3.35 -6.47 -17.12
C GLU A 168 -2.13 -6.18 -18.00
N ILE A 169 -0.98 -6.82 -17.73
CA ILE A 169 0.21 -6.66 -18.56
C ILE A 169 -0.04 -7.27 -19.95
N VAL A 170 -0.59 -8.50 -20.05
CA VAL A 170 -0.94 -9.13 -21.33
C VAL A 170 -1.92 -8.27 -22.10
N LYS A 171 -2.92 -7.68 -21.45
CA LYS A 171 -3.89 -6.75 -22.05
C LYS A 171 -3.21 -5.53 -22.67
N ALA A 172 -2.21 -4.93 -21.99
CA ALA A 172 -1.43 -3.84 -22.56
C ALA A 172 -0.57 -4.29 -23.76
N LEU A 173 0.06 -5.46 -23.67
CA LEU A 173 0.88 -6.04 -24.76
C LEU A 173 0.03 -6.44 -25.97
N TYR A 174 -1.18 -6.97 -25.75
CA TYR A 174 -2.14 -7.28 -26.82
C TYR A 174 -2.46 -6.03 -27.64
N ARG A 175 -2.51 -4.85 -26.97
CA ARG A 175 -2.68 -3.54 -27.60
C ARG A 175 -1.38 -2.95 -28.16
N LYS A 176 -0.33 -3.78 -28.27
CA LYS A 176 0.98 -3.42 -28.85
C LYS A 176 1.71 -2.31 -28.08
N ALA A 177 1.57 -2.28 -26.75
CA ALA A 177 2.33 -1.34 -25.94
C ALA A 177 3.85 -1.56 -26.10
N LYS A 178 4.56 -0.48 -26.40
CA LYS A 178 6.04 -0.39 -26.43
C LYS A 178 6.56 0.30 -25.18
N ILE A 179 5.74 1.14 -24.57
CA ILE A 179 5.98 1.84 -23.32
C ILE A 179 4.92 1.37 -22.34
N LEU A 180 5.35 0.88 -21.17
CA LEU A 180 4.46 0.36 -20.14
C LEU A 180 4.62 1.18 -18.87
N ILE A 181 3.53 1.79 -18.41
CA ILE A 181 3.47 2.50 -17.13
C ILE A 181 2.89 1.55 -16.08
N LEU A 182 3.64 1.26 -15.01
CA LEU A 182 3.22 0.42 -13.89
C LEU A 182 3.07 1.31 -12.64
N ASP A 183 1.83 1.53 -12.19
CA ASP A 183 1.54 2.38 -11.02
C ASP A 183 1.36 1.53 -9.76
N GLU A 184 2.37 1.54 -8.87
CA GLU A 184 2.45 0.77 -7.61
C GLU A 184 2.11 -0.72 -7.78
N PRO A 185 2.73 -1.44 -8.74
CA PRO A 185 2.28 -2.77 -9.12
C PRO A 185 2.53 -3.84 -8.05
N THR A 186 3.35 -3.57 -7.03
CA THR A 186 3.68 -4.49 -5.94
C THR A 186 2.89 -4.25 -4.66
N ALA A 187 1.93 -3.31 -4.67
CA ALA A 187 1.22 -2.88 -3.46
C ALA A 187 0.40 -4.01 -2.79
N VAL A 188 -0.02 -5.01 -3.57
CA VAL A 188 -0.89 -6.12 -3.13
C VAL A 188 -0.25 -7.49 -3.32
N LEU A 189 1.02 -7.55 -3.73
CA LEU A 189 1.76 -8.77 -3.99
C LEU A 189 2.51 -9.26 -2.74
N THR A 190 2.67 -10.58 -2.65
CA THR A 190 3.63 -11.20 -1.73
C THR A 190 5.06 -10.90 -2.18
N PRO A 191 6.08 -11.03 -1.30
CA PRO A 191 7.48 -10.85 -1.70
C PRO A 191 7.91 -11.70 -2.90
N GLN A 192 7.48 -12.97 -2.94
CA GLN A 192 7.74 -13.88 -4.05
C GLN A 192 7.11 -13.40 -5.35
N GLU A 193 5.83 -13.02 -5.31
CA GLU A 193 5.13 -12.49 -6.50
C GLU A 193 5.75 -11.18 -6.99
N ALA A 194 6.31 -10.36 -6.10
CA ALA A 194 7.04 -9.15 -6.47
C ALA A 194 8.36 -9.48 -7.19
N GLU A 195 9.10 -10.49 -6.72
CA GLU A 195 10.32 -10.99 -7.40
C GLU A 195 9.99 -11.56 -8.79
N ASP A 196 8.91 -12.35 -8.91
CA ASP A 196 8.43 -12.85 -10.19
C ASP A 196 8.09 -11.71 -11.15
N LEU A 197 7.42 -10.65 -10.64
CA LEU A 197 7.13 -9.47 -11.45
C LEU A 197 8.40 -8.77 -11.93
N PHE A 198 9.44 -8.68 -11.10
CA PHE A 198 10.71 -8.08 -11.47
C PHE A 198 11.41 -8.87 -12.58
N HIS A 199 11.36 -10.21 -12.54
CA HIS A 199 11.83 -11.06 -13.63
C HIS A 199 11.06 -10.79 -14.93
N ILE A 200 9.74 -10.70 -14.86
CA ILE A 200 8.88 -10.36 -16.00
C ILE A 200 9.26 -8.98 -16.58
N MET A 201 9.49 -7.97 -15.74
CA MET A 201 9.88 -6.63 -16.19
C MET A 201 11.21 -6.65 -16.95
N HIS A 202 12.20 -7.40 -16.49
CA HIS A 202 13.48 -7.58 -17.21
C HIS A 202 13.28 -8.29 -18.55
N GLU A 203 12.49 -9.37 -18.59
CA GLU A 203 12.18 -10.06 -19.86
C GLU A 203 11.48 -9.13 -20.87
N LEU A 204 10.59 -8.26 -20.40
CA LEU A 204 9.92 -7.27 -21.24
C LEU A 204 10.92 -6.25 -21.82
N THR A 205 11.85 -5.75 -20.99
CA THR A 205 12.86 -4.79 -21.46
C THR A 205 13.88 -5.41 -22.40
N ASP A 206 14.28 -6.66 -22.17
CA ASP A 206 15.14 -7.43 -23.09
C ASP A 206 14.48 -7.62 -24.47
N LYS A 207 13.13 -7.65 -24.52
CA LYS A 207 12.33 -7.72 -25.75
C LYS A 207 11.97 -6.34 -26.32
N GLY A 208 12.55 -5.26 -25.75
CA GLY A 208 12.47 -3.89 -26.26
C GLY A 208 11.28 -3.06 -25.77
N VAL A 209 10.52 -3.54 -24.77
CA VAL A 209 9.51 -2.74 -24.07
C VAL A 209 10.25 -1.81 -23.11
N SER A 210 9.81 -0.55 -22.99
CA SER A 210 10.37 0.42 -22.04
C SER A 210 9.38 0.63 -20.90
N ILE A 211 9.85 0.70 -19.65
CA ILE A 211 8.97 0.65 -18.47
C ILE A 211 9.16 1.89 -17.62
N ILE A 212 8.06 2.57 -17.28
CA ILE A 212 8.00 3.55 -16.19
C ILE A 212 7.44 2.81 -14.97
N PHE A 213 8.25 2.68 -13.92
CA PHE A 213 7.90 1.97 -12.70
C PHE A 213 7.68 2.96 -11.56
N ILE A 214 6.43 3.06 -11.07
CA ILE A 214 6.07 3.98 -10.01
C ILE A 214 5.92 3.21 -8.72
N THR A 215 6.65 3.62 -7.70
CA THR A 215 6.54 3.05 -6.35
C THR A 215 7.04 4.06 -5.31
N HIS A 216 6.69 3.84 -4.07
CA HIS A 216 7.28 4.53 -2.93
C HIS A 216 8.22 3.62 -2.11
N LYS A 217 8.36 2.35 -2.51
CA LYS A 217 9.18 1.33 -1.85
C LYS A 217 10.63 1.39 -2.35
N LEU A 218 11.52 1.91 -1.51
CA LEU A 218 12.92 2.19 -1.86
C LEU A 218 13.71 0.94 -2.29
N LYS A 219 13.50 -0.20 -1.60
CA LYS A 219 14.17 -1.46 -1.90
C LYS A 219 13.84 -1.97 -3.30
N GLU A 220 12.57 -1.87 -3.70
CA GLU A 220 12.11 -2.29 -5.02
C GLU A 220 12.79 -1.48 -6.11
N VAL A 221 12.84 -0.15 -5.95
CA VAL A 221 13.48 0.75 -6.91
C VAL A 221 14.97 0.44 -7.07
N LEU A 222 15.67 0.19 -5.96
CA LEU A 222 17.09 -0.17 -5.99
C LEU A 222 17.35 -1.54 -6.62
N ALA A 223 16.39 -2.46 -6.54
CA ALA A 223 16.51 -3.81 -7.08
C ALA A 223 16.29 -3.89 -8.59
N ILE A 224 15.35 -3.06 -9.13
CA ILE A 224 14.86 -3.27 -10.50
C ILE A 224 15.21 -2.13 -11.47
N ALA A 225 15.37 -0.88 -11.00
CA ALA A 225 15.50 0.26 -11.89
C ALA A 225 16.88 0.38 -12.51
N ASP A 226 16.93 0.84 -13.77
CA ASP A 226 18.17 1.30 -14.41
C ASP A 226 18.48 2.75 -14.02
N ARG A 227 17.42 3.55 -13.83
CA ARG A 227 17.50 4.97 -13.47
C ARG A 227 16.32 5.35 -12.57
N ILE A 228 16.55 6.28 -11.65
CA ILE A 228 15.57 6.71 -10.66
C ILE A 228 15.38 8.21 -10.77
N THR A 229 14.16 8.69 -11.01
CA THR A 229 13.80 10.11 -10.89
C THR A 229 12.97 10.31 -9.64
N VAL A 230 13.37 11.26 -8.78
CA VAL A 230 12.69 11.56 -7.51
C VAL A 230 11.85 12.82 -7.67
N MET A 231 10.55 12.70 -7.33
CA MET A 231 9.61 13.81 -7.28
C MET A 231 9.26 14.19 -5.85
N ARG A 232 9.15 15.49 -5.59
CA ARG A 232 8.68 16.06 -4.32
C ARG A 232 7.91 17.35 -4.57
N SER A 233 6.70 17.45 -3.98
CA SER A 233 5.85 18.67 -4.05
C SER A 233 5.64 19.17 -5.48
N GLY A 234 5.37 18.27 -6.42
CA GLY A 234 5.10 18.60 -7.82
C GLY A 234 6.34 18.88 -8.68
N ARG A 235 7.55 18.71 -8.18
CA ARG A 235 8.80 18.99 -8.91
C ARG A 235 9.72 17.77 -8.93
N VAL A 236 10.52 17.64 -9.97
CA VAL A 236 11.68 16.73 -9.98
C VAL A 236 12.78 17.35 -9.12
N VAL A 237 13.23 16.62 -8.09
CA VAL A 237 14.29 17.08 -7.19
C VAL A 237 15.66 16.49 -7.53
N GLY A 238 15.69 15.47 -8.38
CA GLY A 238 16.92 14.90 -8.90
C GLY A 238 16.71 13.52 -9.52
N THR A 239 17.76 13.07 -10.21
CA THR A 239 17.86 11.72 -10.78
C THR A 239 19.05 11.01 -10.15
N ALA A 240 18.90 9.71 -9.87
CA ALA A 240 19.92 8.89 -9.25
C ALA A 240 20.17 7.60 -10.06
N ASN A 241 21.40 7.11 -10.00
CA ASN A 241 21.76 5.79 -10.47
C ASN A 241 21.60 4.79 -9.31
N PRO A 242 20.86 3.70 -9.44
CA PRO A 242 20.67 2.70 -8.37
C PRO A 242 21.99 2.16 -7.82
N LYS A 243 23.01 2.02 -8.67
CA LYS A 243 24.35 1.51 -8.28
C LYS A 243 25.18 2.49 -7.43
N GLU A 244 24.80 3.78 -7.42
CA GLU A 244 25.55 4.87 -6.77
C GLU A 244 24.77 5.52 -5.62
N THR A 245 23.60 4.98 -5.30
CA THR A 245 22.71 5.50 -4.26
C THR A 245 22.32 4.40 -3.26
N ASN A 246 21.58 4.78 -2.24
CA ASN A 246 21.03 3.86 -1.23
C ASN A 246 19.67 4.36 -0.73
N GLU A 247 18.99 3.52 0.05
CA GLU A 247 17.66 3.85 0.62
C GLU A 247 17.66 5.18 1.39
N ALA A 248 18.66 5.43 2.23
CA ALA A 248 18.71 6.64 3.07
C ALA A 248 18.82 7.92 2.22
N LYS A 249 19.64 7.88 1.14
CA LYS A 249 19.81 9.01 0.23
C LYS A 249 18.54 9.28 -0.57
N LEU A 250 17.89 8.23 -1.09
CA LEU A 250 16.62 8.34 -1.80
C LEU A 250 15.50 8.86 -0.88
N ALA A 251 15.39 8.33 0.35
CA ALA A 251 14.44 8.81 1.35
C ALA A 251 14.67 10.30 1.66
N SER A 252 15.92 10.71 1.84
CA SER A 252 16.26 12.12 2.06
C SER A 252 15.85 13.03 0.90
N MET A 253 16.02 12.58 -0.36
CA MET A 253 15.56 13.31 -1.54
C MET A 253 14.03 13.43 -1.56
N MET A 254 13.30 12.35 -1.23
CA MET A 254 11.83 12.33 -1.19
C MET A 254 11.27 13.28 -0.14
N VAL A 255 11.78 13.20 1.10
CA VAL A 255 11.26 13.96 2.25
C VAL A 255 11.84 15.38 2.31
N GLY A 256 13.06 15.57 1.81
CA GLY A 256 13.78 16.87 1.84
C GLY A 256 14.54 17.15 3.13
N ARG A 257 14.68 16.15 3.98
CA ARG A 257 15.53 16.13 5.17
C ARG A 257 16.13 14.75 5.34
N GLU A 258 17.11 14.61 6.17
CA GLU A 258 17.60 13.29 6.57
C GLU A 258 16.48 12.47 7.23
N VAL A 259 16.36 11.20 6.82
CA VAL A 259 15.34 10.26 7.31
C VAL A 259 16.04 9.05 7.91
N ILE A 260 15.65 8.69 9.11
CA ILE A 260 16.16 7.51 9.80
C ILE A 260 15.19 6.36 9.49
N LEU A 261 15.55 5.53 8.51
CA LEU A 261 14.74 4.38 8.09
C LEU A 261 14.76 3.23 9.11
N THR A 262 15.83 3.13 9.89
CA THR A 262 15.96 2.12 10.95
C THR A 262 15.64 2.73 12.30
N VAL A 263 14.59 2.23 12.95
CA VAL A 263 14.24 2.70 14.29
C VAL A 263 15.30 2.23 15.28
N GLN A 264 16.03 3.20 15.87
CA GLN A 264 16.91 2.89 16.99
C GLN A 264 16.05 2.66 18.23
N LYS A 265 15.98 1.42 18.69
CA LYS A 265 15.26 1.05 19.91
C LYS A 265 16.22 0.45 20.94
N LYS A 266 15.96 0.78 22.21
CA LYS A 266 16.66 0.11 23.32
C LYS A 266 16.16 -1.34 23.44
N PRO A 267 16.93 -2.24 24.06
CA PRO A 267 16.41 -3.56 24.43
C PRO A 267 15.10 -3.41 25.22
N ALA A 268 14.12 -4.22 24.88
CA ALA A 268 12.85 -4.25 25.59
C ALA A 268 13.06 -4.62 27.07
N LYS A 269 12.19 -4.11 27.92
CA LYS A 269 12.12 -4.49 29.35
C LYS A 269 10.70 -5.02 29.64
N PRO A 270 10.39 -6.24 29.15
CA PRO A 270 9.08 -6.81 29.36
C PRO A 270 8.81 -6.99 30.87
N ALA A 271 7.62 -6.58 31.31
CA ALA A 271 7.16 -6.73 32.69
C ALA A 271 5.93 -7.69 32.75
N GLU A 272 4.86 -7.29 33.44
CA GLU A 272 3.65 -8.09 33.60
C GLU A 272 2.89 -8.30 32.28
N GLU A 273 2.11 -9.38 32.22
CA GLU A 273 1.22 -9.65 31.08
C GLU A 273 0.05 -8.66 31.09
N ILE A 274 -0.11 -7.93 29.98
CA ILE A 274 -1.17 -6.94 29.79
C ILE A 274 -2.30 -7.52 28.94
N LEU A 275 -1.98 -8.20 27.83
CA LEU A 275 -2.94 -8.91 27.01
C LEU A 275 -2.70 -10.42 27.12
N THR A 276 -3.75 -11.16 27.44
CA THR A 276 -3.74 -12.63 27.38
C THR A 276 -4.90 -13.07 26.51
N VAL A 277 -4.62 -13.85 25.49
CA VAL A 277 -5.60 -14.44 24.55
C VAL A 277 -5.50 -15.94 24.63
N GLU A 278 -6.63 -16.63 24.84
CA GLU A 278 -6.71 -18.08 25.03
C GLU A 278 -7.76 -18.71 24.12
N ASP A 279 -7.33 -19.62 23.24
CA ASP A 279 -8.16 -20.40 22.29
C ASP A 279 -9.21 -19.56 21.54
N LEU A 280 -8.82 -18.36 21.08
CA LEU A 280 -9.74 -17.41 20.48
C LEU A 280 -10.16 -17.89 19.10
N ARG A 281 -11.49 -17.95 18.86
CA ARG A 281 -12.08 -18.30 17.56
C ARG A 281 -13.03 -17.20 17.09
N VAL A 282 -12.87 -16.82 15.82
CA VAL A 282 -13.63 -15.73 15.22
C VAL A 282 -14.03 -16.09 13.80
N LYS A 283 -15.26 -15.77 13.40
CA LYS A 283 -15.75 -15.94 12.02
C LYS A 283 -15.63 -14.66 11.21
N ASP A 284 -15.42 -14.83 9.92
CA ASP A 284 -15.49 -13.74 8.95
C ASP A 284 -16.96 -13.34 8.64
N VAL A 285 -17.14 -12.35 7.75
CA VAL A 285 -18.48 -11.87 7.34
C VAL A 285 -19.30 -12.92 6.57
N ARG A 286 -18.66 -13.97 6.07
CA ARG A 286 -19.29 -15.09 5.35
C ARG A 286 -19.66 -16.24 6.29
N GLY A 287 -19.32 -16.14 7.58
CA GLY A 287 -19.51 -17.18 8.57
C GLY A 287 -18.43 -18.27 8.57
N LEU A 288 -17.32 -18.08 7.83
CA LEU A 288 -16.19 -18.99 7.83
C LEU A 288 -15.25 -18.68 8.99
N GLU A 289 -14.63 -19.70 9.57
CA GLU A 289 -13.66 -19.53 10.66
C GLU A 289 -12.39 -18.86 10.14
N ALA A 290 -12.17 -17.61 10.54
CA ALA A 290 -11.02 -16.79 10.14
C ALA A 290 -9.92 -16.78 11.20
N VAL A 291 -10.26 -16.98 12.48
CA VAL A 291 -9.32 -17.17 13.59
C VAL A 291 -9.66 -18.49 14.28
N SER A 292 -8.68 -19.40 14.34
CA SER A 292 -8.89 -20.81 14.68
C SER A 292 -8.06 -21.22 15.90
N GLY A 293 -8.53 -20.86 17.12
CA GLY A 293 -7.91 -21.27 18.38
C GLY A 293 -6.58 -20.57 18.68
N VAL A 294 -6.52 -19.27 18.44
CA VAL A 294 -5.30 -18.48 18.65
C VAL A 294 -5.05 -18.24 20.13
N THR A 295 -3.82 -18.52 20.58
CA THR A 295 -3.35 -18.32 21.96
C THR A 295 -2.02 -17.58 21.96
N PHE A 296 -1.95 -16.43 22.66
CA PHE A 296 -0.73 -15.64 22.84
C PHE A 296 -0.88 -14.63 23.98
N ASN A 297 0.22 -14.02 24.39
CA ASN A 297 0.25 -12.92 25.35
C ASN A 297 1.10 -11.75 24.88
N VAL A 298 0.85 -10.56 25.41
CA VAL A 298 1.69 -9.35 25.22
C VAL A 298 1.98 -8.73 26.58
N ARG A 299 3.24 -8.41 26.84
CA ARG A 299 3.72 -7.89 28.11
C ARG A 299 3.83 -6.37 28.08
N ALA A 300 3.76 -5.75 29.24
CA ALA A 300 4.10 -4.34 29.41
C ALA A 300 5.54 -4.07 28.90
N GLY A 301 5.73 -3.01 28.13
CA GLY A 301 7.06 -2.67 27.56
C GLY A 301 7.57 -3.59 26.48
N GLU A 302 6.67 -4.35 25.81
CA GLU A 302 6.97 -5.27 24.72
C GLU A 302 6.19 -4.89 23.45
N VAL A 303 6.80 -5.06 22.29
CA VAL A 303 6.12 -5.12 21.00
C VAL A 303 6.05 -6.58 20.54
N LEU A 304 4.86 -7.18 20.56
CA LEU A 304 4.60 -8.44 19.87
C LEU A 304 4.13 -8.12 18.44
N GLY A 305 4.91 -8.53 17.44
CA GLY A 305 4.54 -8.44 16.04
C GLY A 305 3.80 -9.68 15.56
N ILE A 306 2.62 -9.52 14.95
CA ILE A 306 1.95 -10.60 14.20
C ILE A 306 2.23 -10.39 12.72
N ALA A 307 3.10 -11.22 12.16
CA ALA A 307 3.40 -11.29 10.74
C ALA A 307 2.43 -12.22 10.02
N GLY A 308 2.02 -11.89 8.80
CA GLY A 308 1.18 -12.75 7.97
C GLY A 308 0.72 -12.04 6.70
N VAL A 309 0.42 -12.82 5.66
CA VAL A 309 -0.18 -12.29 4.42
C VAL A 309 -1.62 -11.86 4.69
N GLN A 310 -2.05 -10.80 4.03
CA GLN A 310 -3.43 -10.30 4.18
C GLN A 310 -4.46 -11.40 3.91
N GLY A 311 -5.52 -11.46 4.73
CA GLY A 311 -6.57 -12.49 4.63
C GLY A 311 -6.31 -13.76 5.47
N ASN A 312 -5.24 -13.79 6.26
CA ASN A 312 -4.96 -14.93 7.16
C ASN A 312 -5.62 -14.80 8.57
N GLY A 313 -6.57 -13.87 8.76
CA GLY A 313 -7.33 -13.73 10.01
C GLY A 313 -6.86 -12.57 10.91
N GLN A 314 -5.84 -11.81 10.50
CA GLN A 314 -5.31 -10.70 11.31
C GLN A 314 -6.33 -9.58 11.54
N THR A 315 -7.11 -9.24 10.50
CA THR A 315 -8.17 -8.22 10.58
C THR A 315 -9.26 -8.66 11.56
N GLU A 316 -9.72 -9.91 11.45
CA GLU A 316 -10.73 -10.49 12.33
C GLU A 316 -10.25 -10.57 13.78
N LEU A 317 -8.98 -10.90 14.00
CA LEU A 317 -8.36 -10.88 15.33
C LEU A 317 -8.37 -9.46 15.94
N ALA A 318 -7.91 -8.45 15.19
CA ALA A 318 -7.90 -7.07 15.66
C ALA A 318 -9.32 -6.56 15.96
N GLU A 319 -10.30 -6.86 15.09
CA GLU A 319 -11.70 -6.48 15.27
C GLU A 319 -12.32 -7.17 16.49
N ALA A 320 -12.01 -8.43 16.75
CA ALA A 320 -12.50 -9.16 17.92
C ALA A 320 -11.95 -8.57 19.22
N LEU A 321 -10.65 -8.30 19.30
CA LEU A 321 -10.00 -7.70 20.47
C LEU A 321 -10.46 -6.25 20.73
N THR A 322 -10.97 -5.56 19.72
CA THR A 322 -11.50 -4.19 19.85
C THR A 322 -13.01 -4.15 20.04
N GLY A 323 -13.69 -5.32 20.06
CA GLY A 323 -15.13 -5.44 20.24
C GLY A 323 -15.97 -5.07 19.01
N LEU A 324 -15.33 -4.96 17.83
CA LEU A 324 -16.00 -4.69 16.55
C LEU A 324 -16.54 -5.97 15.90
N ARG A 325 -16.10 -7.14 16.36
CA ARG A 325 -16.51 -8.45 15.86
C ARG A 325 -16.80 -9.40 17.02
N SER A 326 -17.83 -10.23 16.88
CA SER A 326 -18.17 -11.24 17.88
C SER A 326 -17.13 -12.35 17.96
N ILE A 327 -16.85 -12.80 19.17
CA ILE A 327 -16.01 -13.95 19.47
C ILE A 327 -16.92 -15.18 19.55
N GLU A 328 -16.58 -16.25 18.83
CA GLU A 328 -17.34 -17.52 18.85
C GLU A 328 -17.01 -18.34 20.09
N SER A 329 -15.72 -18.44 20.43
CA SER A 329 -15.23 -19.11 21.63
C SER A 329 -13.84 -18.61 22.02
N GLY A 330 -13.36 -19.05 23.20
CA GLY A 330 -12.12 -18.54 23.78
C GLY A 330 -12.35 -17.25 24.57
N LYS A 331 -11.28 -16.66 25.04
CA LYS A 331 -11.34 -15.43 25.85
C LYS A 331 -10.13 -14.55 25.65
N PHE A 332 -10.29 -13.26 26.00
CA PHE A 332 -9.14 -12.36 26.15
C PHE A 332 -9.28 -11.50 27.41
N LEU A 333 -8.14 -11.30 28.06
CA LEU A 333 -8.02 -10.48 29.26
C LEU A 333 -7.11 -9.29 28.98
N LEU A 334 -7.50 -8.13 29.46
CA LEU A 334 -6.68 -6.91 29.44
C LEU A 334 -6.35 -6.48 30.88
N ALA A 335 -5.09 -6.54 31.25
CA ALA A 335 -4.60 -6.30 32.61
C ALA A 335 -5.40 -7.10 33.66
N GLY A 336 -5.64 -8.39 33.39
CA GLY A 336 -6.37 -9.31 34.24
C GLY A 336 -7.92 -9.21 34.19
N ASN A 337 -8.46 -8.22 33.48
CA ASN A 337 -9.93 -8.07 33.34
C ASN A 337 -10.42 -8.82 32.10
N ASP A 338 -11.42 -9.67 32.25
CA ASP A 338 -12.06 -10.35 31.11
C ASP A 338 -12.94 -9.36 30.33
N LEU A 339 -12.54 -9.10 29.07
CA LEU A 339 -13.25 -8.23 28.14
C LEU A 339 -13.88 -8.99 26.97
N THR A 340 -13.93 -10.31 27.06
CA THR A 340 -14.51 -11.18 26.02
C THR A 340 -15.94 -10.78 25.69
N GLY A 341 -16.21 -10.51 24.40
CA GLY A 341 -17.55 -10.13 23.91
C GLY A 341 -18.05 -8.76 24.39
N LYS A 342 -17.22 -7.96 25.06
CA LYS A 342 -17.60 -6.59 25.43
C LYS A 342 -17.62 -5.69 24.18
N PRO A 343 -18.52 -4.68 24.14
CA PRO A 343 -18.52 -3.70 23.06
C PRO A 343 -17.30 -2.77 23.16
N PRO A 344 -17.00 -1.96 22.12
CA PRO A 344 -15.77 -1.17 22.04
C PRO A 344 -15.54 -0.21 23.20
N ARG A 345 -16.59 0.43 23.74
CA ARG A 345 -16.43 1.47 24.77
C ARG A 345 -15.82 0.93 26.08
N PRO A 346 -16.34 -0.13 26.75
CA PRO A 346 -15.67 -0.74 27.91
C PRO A 346 -14.23 -1.18 27.65
N ILE A 347 -13.93 -1.67 26.44
CA ILE A 347 -12.59 -2.09 26.05
C ILE A 347 -11.66 -0.86 25.97
N THR A 348 -12.11 0.23 25.36
CA THR A 348 -11.40 1.51 25.30
C THR A 348 -11.17 2.10 26.70
N GLU A 349 -12.18 2.07 27.56
CA GLU A 349 -12.11 2.55 28.95
C GLU A 349 -11.16 1.71 29.83
N ALA A 350 -10.99 0.43 29.53
CA ALA A 350 -10.02 -0.45 30.19
C ALA A 350 -8.56 -0.11 29.84
N GLY A 351 -8.33 0.74 28.82
CA GLY A 351 -7.02 1.22 28.41
C GLY A 351 -6.49 0.63 27.10
N LEU A 352 -7.39 0.16 26.22
CA LEU A 352 -7.01 -0.24 24.86
C LEU A 352 -7.04 0.95 23.91
N ALA A 353 -5.97 1.15 23.14
CA ALA A 353 -5.89 2.05 22.02
C ALA A 353 -5.86 1.26 20.70
N ASN A 354 -6.56 1.73 19.68
CA ASN A 354 -6.65 1.04 18.39
C ASN A 354 -6.24 1.97 17.23
N ILE A 355 -5.18 1.58 16.52
CA ILE A 355 -4.80 2.16 15.23
C ILE A 355 -5.26 1.18 14.16
N PRO A 356 -6.40 1.41 13.49
CA PRO A 356 -7.01 0.43 12.59
C PRO A 356 -6.31 0.37 11.24
N GLU A 357 -6.41 -0.76 10.54
CA GLU A 357 -5.89 -0.98 9.19
C GLU A 357 -6.46 0.03 8.17
N ASP A 358 -7.79 0.20 8.16
CA ASP A 358 -8.46 1.19 7.31
C ASP A 358 -8.80 2.45 8.12
N ARG A 359 -7.92 3.45 8.01
CA ARG A 359 -8.06 4.74 8.70
C ARG A 359 -9.29 5.52 8.30
N GLN A 360 -9.77 5.35 7.04
CA GLN A 360 -10.91 6.12 6.51
C GLN A 360 -12.24 5.50 6.90
N ARG A 361 -12.30 4.17 6.98
CA ARG A 361 -13.52 3.43 7.31
C ARG A 361 -13.70 3.25 8.81
N HIS A 362 -12.62 2.95 9.54
CA HIS A 362 -12.67 2.58 10.95
C HIS A 362 -11.93 3.55 11.88
N GLY A 363 -11.09 4.43 11.31
CA GLY A 363 -10.26 5.34 12.10
C GLY A 363 -10.87 6.73 12.28
N LEU A 364 -11.52 7.28 11.26
CA LEU A 364 -11.97 8.68 11.21
C LEU A 364 -13.42 8.79 10.73
N VAL A 365 -14.10 9.82 11.16
CA VAL A 365 -15.32 10.33 10.51
C VAL A 365 -14.89 11.43 9.55
N LEU A 366 -14.76 11.11 8.26
CA LEU A 366 -14.14 11.97 7.26
C LEU A 366 -14.83 13.32 7.09
N SER A 367 -16.16 13.40 7.31
CA SER A 367 -16.94 14.63 7.26
C SER A 367 -16.77 15.51 8.49
N TYR A 368 -16.31 14.95 9.62
CA TYR A 368 -16.11 15.70 10.86
C TYR A 368 -14.80 16.47 10.81
N THR A 369 -14.74 17.52 11.65
CA THR A 369 -13.51 18.32 11.80
C THR A 369 -12.37 17.48 12.41
N VAL A 370 -11.14 17.97 12.28
CA VAL A 370 -9.98 17.40 12.99
C VAL A 370 -10.21 17.42 14.49
N ALA A 371 -10.76 18.54 15.03
CA ALA A 371 -11.06 18.68 16.45
C ALA A 371 -12.04 17.62 16.95
N ASP A 372 -13.14 17.40 16.23
CA ASP A 372 -14.16 16.41 16.61
C ASP A 372 -13.59 14.97 16.54
N ASN A 373 -12.78 14.68 15.51
CA ASN A 373 -12.12 13.38 15.39
C ASN A 373 -11.14 13.09 16.54
N MET A 374 -10.52 14.13 17.13
CA MET A 374 -9.57 13.96 18.23
C MET A 374 -10.23 13.63 19.58
N VAL A 375 -11.55 13.73 19.70
CA VAL A 375 -12.28 13.41 20.93
C VAL A 375 -13.29 12.27 20.78
N LEU A 376 -13.33 11.57 19.62
CA LEU A 376 -14.33 10.52 19.35
C LEU A 376 -14.36 9.42 20.40
N CYS A 377 -13.23 9.08 21.03
CA CYS A 377 -13.14 7.99 21.99
C CYS A 377 -13.51 8.40 23.43
N ASP A 378 -13.58 9.70 23.71
CA ASP A 378 -13.72 10.21 25.08
C ASP A 378 -14.57 11.51 25.21
N TYR A 379 -15.28 11.90 24.13
CA TYR A 379 -16.13 13.10 24.10
C TYR A 379 -17.14 13.16 25.25
N TYR A 380 -17.56 12.02 25.78
CA TYR A 380 -18.54 11.88 26.86
C TYR A 380 -17.94 12.08 28.26
N GLN A 381 -16.60 12.17 28.39
CA GLN A 381 -15.95 12.39 29.68
C GLN A 381 -16.16 13.83 30.16
N ASP A 382 -16.17 14.01 31.48
CA ASP A 382 -16.44 15.31 32.15
C ASP A 382 -15.55 16.46 31.65
N ARG A 383 -14.36 16.15 31.15
CA ARG A 383 -13.45 17.14 30.56
C ARG A 383 -13.97 17.72 29.25
N PHE A 384 -14.82 16.99 28.52
CA PHE A 384 -15.36 17.41 27.23
C PHE A 384 -16.87 17.58 27.23
N SER A 385 -17.58 17.03 28.22
CA SER A 385 -19.03 17.08 28.32
C SER A 385 -19.49 17.41 29.73
N LYS A 386 -20.52 18.24 29.83
CA LYS A 386 -21.29 18.43 31.07
C LYS A 386 -22.69 17.89 30.84
N GLY A 387 -22.92 16.68 31.30
CA GLY A 387 -24.14 15.93 30.97
C GLY A 387 -24.21 15.65 29.45
N VAL A 388 -25.24 16.18 28.78
CA VAL A 388 -25.44 16.01 27.34
C VAL A 388 -24.82 17.16 26.49
N VAL A 389 -24.19 18.14 27.13
CA VAL A 389 -23.63 19.34 26.45
C VAL A 389 -22.14 19.20 26.28
N ILE A 390 -21.68 19.18 25.03
CA ILE A 390 -20.25 19.18 24.70
C ILE A 390 -19.67 20.58 24.97
N GLN A 391 -18.53 20.62 25.65
CA GLN A 391 -17.77 21.83 25.95
C GLN A 391 -16.82 22.13 24.80
N GLN A 392 -17.31 22.86 23.76
CA GLN A 392 -16.56 23.09 22.52
C GLN A 392 -15.20 23.75 22.75
N ASP A 393 -15.10 24.68 23.71
CA ASP A 393 -13.84 25.35 24.06
C ASP A 393 -12.76 24.33 24.54
N GLN A 394 -13.20 23.27 25.27
CA GLN A 394 -12.30 22.21 25.73
C GLN A 394 -11.88 21.30 24.57
N VAL A 395 -12.80 20.98 23.66
CA VAL A 395 -12.50 20.23 22.44
C VAL A 395 -11.49 20.97 21.59
N ASP A 396 -11.69 22.27 21.37
CA ASP A 396 -10.81 23.13 20.58
C ASP A 396 -9.41 23.27 21.22
N ALA A 397 -9.37 23.46 22.54
CA ALA A 397 -8.10 23.55 23.28
C ALA A 397 -7.31 22.23 23.19
N ASN A 398 -7.99 21.08 23.36
CA ASN A 398 -7.40 19.76 23.20
C ASN A 398 -6.87 19.56 21.79
N ALA A 399 -7.66 19.90 20.75
CA ALA A 399 -7.26 19.76 19.36
C ALA A 399 -6.00 20.59 19.04
N ARG A 400 -5.94 21.86 19.47
CA ARG A 400 -4.75 22.71 19.28
C ARG A 400 -3.50 22.13 19.96
N LYS A 401 -3.66 21.56 21.14
CA LYS A 401 -2.57 20.89 21.87
C LYS A 401 -2.08 19.67 21.08
N LEU A 402 -2.98 18.76 20.70
CA LEU A 402 -2.64 17.53 20.02
C LEU A 402 -2.10 17.76 18.60
N ILE A 403 -2.63 18.72 17.85
CA ILE A 403 -2.11 19.15 16.54
C ILE A 403 -0.63 19.52 16.65
N LYS A 404 -0.25 20.26 17.70
CA LYS A 404 1.14 20.68 17.93
C LYS A 404 2.01 19.51 18.41
N GLU A 405 1.53 18.72 19.36
CA GLU A 405 2.26 17.63 20.00
C GLU A 405 2.57 16.50 19.00
N TYR A 406 1.59 16.16 18.13
CA TYR A 406 1.69 15.08 17.16
C TYR A 406 2.03 15.55 15.74
N ASP A 407 2.47 16.79 15.57
CA ASP A 407 2.85 17.39 14.27
C ASP A 407 1.80 17.12 13.17
N VAL A 408 0.52 17.35 13.47
CA VAL A 408 -0.54 17.23 12.48
C VAL A 408 -0.56 18.46 11.59
N ARG A 409 -0.24 18.30 10.31
CA ARG A 409 -0.21 19.41 9.35
C ARG A 409 -1.63 19.67 8.84
N THR A 410 -2.26 20.68 9.40
CA THR A 410 -3.60 21.15 9.03
C THR A 410 -3.65 22.68 9.09
N PRO A 411 -4.37 23.36 8.19
CA PRO A 411 -4.51 24.82 8.25
C PRO A 411 -5.32 25.27 9.47
N SER A 412 -6.19 24.40 10.00
CA SER A 412 -7.07 24.72 11.14
C SER A 412 -7.60 23.43 11.77
N PRO A 413 -7.92 23.41 13.09
CA PRO A 413 -8.62 22.28 13.73
C PRO A 413 -10.03 22.06 13.18
N TYR A 414 -10.62 23.04 12.50
CA TYR A 414 -11.98 22.99 11.94
C TYR A 414 -12.05 22.44 10.52
N VAL A 415 -10.92 22.09 9.92
CA VAL A 415 -10.90 21.43 8.60
C VAL A 415 -11.43 20.01 8.73
N SER A 416 -12.27 19.57 7.77
CA SER A 416 -12.72 18.19 7.68
C SER A 416 -11.53 17.22 7.54
N ALA A 417 -11.55 16.14 8.32
CA ALA A 417 -10.48 15.13 8.31
C ALA A 417 -10.29 14.49 6.92
N GLY A 418 -11.34 14.41 6.11
CA GLY A 418 -11.27 13.90 4.74
C GLY A 418 -10.41 14.74 3.79
N LYS A 419 -10.13 16.01 4.13
CA LYS A 419 -9.28 16.91 3.32
C LYS A 419 -7.78 16.78 3.66
N LEU A 420 -7.43 16.03 4.70
CA LEU A 420 -6.04 15.82 5.07
C LEU A 420 -5.38 14.76 4.18
N SER A 421 -4.05 14.85 4.01
CA SER A 421 -3.28 13.76 3.44
C SER A 421 -3.34 12.50 4.32
N GLY A 422 -3.11 11.32 3.73
CA GLY A 422 -3.15 10.05 4.45
C GLY A 422 -2.25 10.03 5.69
N GLY A 423 -1.04 10.60 5.61
CA GLY A 423 -0.13 10.71 6.75
C GLY A 423 -0.69 11.59 7.86
N ASN A 424 -1.33 12.73 7.54
CA ASN A 424 -1.96 13.57 8.56
C ASN A 424 -3.24 12.96 9.13
N GLN A 425 -4.03 12.23 8.33
CA GLN A 425 -5.14 11.43 8.83
C GLN A 425 -4.68 10.42 9.87
N GLN A 426 -3.58 9.71 9.59
CA GLN A 426 -3.00 8.74 10.53
C GLN A 426 -2.48 9.42 11.81
N LYS A 427 -1.84 10.57 11.69
CA LYS A 427 -1.40 11.37 12.86
C LYS A 427 -2.57 11.81 13.74
N VAL A 428 -3.74 12.14 13.17
CA VAL A 428 -4.96 12.45 13.94
C VAL A 428 -5.42 11.24 14.75
N ILE A 429 -5.42 10.04 14.15
CA ILE A 429 -5.77 8.79 14.85
C ILE A 429 -4.77 8.52 15.98
N VAL A 430 -3.48 8.56 15.68
CA VAL A 430 -2.40 8.33 16.66
C VAL A 430 -2.49 9.34 17.80
N ALA A 431 -2.71 10.62 17.51
CA ALA A 431 -2.89 11.67 18.52
C ALA A 431 -4.07 11.38 19.45
N ARG A 432 -5.22 11.00 18.89
CA ARG A 432 -6.40 10.61 19.67
C ARG A 432 -6.14 9.39 20.54
N GLU A 433 -5.59 8.34 19.94
CA GLU A 433 -5.43 7.05 20.61
C GLU A 433 -4.33 7.10 21.69
N LEU A 434 -3.18 7.70 21.41
CA LEU A 434 -2.02 7.66 22.30
C LEU A 434 -1.97 8.80 23.33
N SER A 435 -2.82 9.83 23.23
CA SER A 435 -2.91 10.91 24.22
C SER A 435 -3.72 10.54 25.47
N ARG A 436 -4.40 9.39 25.46
CA ARG A 436 -5.19 8.85 26.56
C ARG A 436 -4.31 7.99 27.50
N PRO A 437 -4.76 7.66 28.71
CA PRO A 437 -4.15 6.59 29.51
C PRO A 437 -4.32 5.23 28.81
N VAL A 438 -3.21 4.68 28.31
CA VAL A 438 -3.20 3.45 27.51
C VAL A 438 -2.38 2.37 28.21
N LYS A 439 -2.87 1.14 28.24
CA LYS A 439 -2.16 -0.07 28.70
C LYS A 439 -1.75 -0.96 27.52
N LEU A 440 -2.57 -1.00 26.48
CA LEU A 440 -2.35 -1.79 25.27
C LEU A 440 -2.63 -0.95 24.03
N VAL A 441 -1.70 -0.95 23.08
CA VAL A 441 -1.90 -0.44 21.72
C VAL A 441 -2.04 -1.61 20.76
N ILE A 442 -3.14 -1.70 20.03
CA ILE A 442 -3.27 -2.55 18.84
C ILE A 442 -3.00 -1.65 17.63
N ALA A 443 -1.91 -1.92 16.91
CA ALA A 443 -1.53 -1.22 15.70
C ALA A 443 -1.65 -2.17 14.51
N SER A 444 -2.76 -2.08 13.77
CA SER A 444 -3.01 -2.93 12.61
C SER A 444 -2.64 -2.17 11.34
N GLN A 445 -1.64 -2.69 10.59
CA GLN A 445 -1.11 -2.08 9.36
C GLN A 445 -0.88 -0.55 9.52
N PRO A 446 -0.21 -0.08 10.58
CA PRO A 446 -0.24 1.32 10.98
C PRO A 446 0.38 2.28 9.97
N THR A 447 1.20 1.77 9.06
CA THR A 447 1.92 2.56 8.03
C THR A 447 1.40 2.33 6.62
N ARG A 448 0.38 1.50 6.43
CA ARG A 448 -0.15 1.15 5.11
C ARG A 448 -0.55 2.39 4.29
N GLY A 449 0.08 2.53 3.10
CA GLY A 449 -0.19 3.62 2.18
C GLY A 449 0.21 5.00 2.69
N LEU A 450 1.18 5.07 3.60
CA LEU A 450 1.79 6.31 4.08
C LEU A 450 3.07 6.64 3.31
N ASP A 451 3.44 7.90 3.35
CA ASP A 451 4.74 8.38 2.89
C ASP A 451 5.85 8.04 3.91
N VAL A 452 7.11 8.03 3.43
CA VAL A 452 8.28 7.63 4.24
C VAL A 452 8.43 8.46 5.51
N GLY A 453 8.16 9.78 5.44
CA GLY A 453 8.25 10.66 6.60
C GLY A 453 7.18 10.38 7.64
N SER A 454 5.96 9.99 7.21
CA SER A 454 4.87 9.57 8.08
C SER A 454 5.15 8.19 8.70
N ILE A 455 5.75 7.26 7.95
CA ILE A 455 6.18 5.94 8.45
C ILE A 455 7.18 6.11 9.61
N GLU A 456 8.25 6.88 9.39
CA GLU A 456 9.26 7.17 10.43
C GLU A 456 8.61 7.70 11.71
N TYR A 457 7.67 8.63 11.57
CA TYR A 457 6.96 9.22 12.70
C TYR A 457 6.14 8.19 13.48
N ILE A 458 5.31 7.39 12.80
CA ILE A 458 4.46 6.37 13.43
C ILE A 458 5.30 5.30 14.14
N HIS A 459 6.37 4.82 13.50
CA HIS A 459 7.30 3.87 14.10
C HIS A 459 7.90 4.40 15.40
N LYS A 460 8.31 5.69 15.40
CA LYS A 460 8.84 6.33 16.59
C LYS A 460 7.80 6.39 17.72
N GLU A 461 6.55 6.76 17.42
CA GLU A 461 5.48 6.83 18.44
C GLU A 461 5.19 5.44 19.03
N ILE A 462 5.17 4.38 18.22
CA ILE A 462 5.01 3.00 18.70
C ILE A 462 6.13 2.63 19.69
N ILE A 463 7.38 2.92 19.36
CA ILE A 463 8.51 2.63 20.26
C ILE A 463 8.49 3.52 21.51
N VAL A 464 8.08 4.78 21.42
CA VAL A 464 7.89 5.65 22.58
C VAL A 464 6.85 5.07 23.54
N MET A 465 5.74 4.53 23.04
CA MET A 465 4.73 3.88 23.88
C MET A 465 5.28 2.63 24.56
N ARG A 466 5.98 1.74 23.81
CA ARG A 466 6.67 0.59 24.38
C ARG A 466 7.65 1.01 25.50
N ASP A 467 8.49 2.00 25.25
CA ASP A 467 9.52 2.45 26.20
C ASP A 467 8.91 3.12 27.45
N ARG A 468 7.66 3.58 27.38
CA ARG A 468 6.85 4.02 28.52
C ARG A 468 6.19 2.87 29.31
N GLY A 469 6.43 1.61 28.92
CA GLY A 469 5.86 0.43 29.56
C GLY A 469 4.50 0.00 29.03
N VAL A 470 4.02 0.59 27.93
CA VAL A 470 2.76 0.15 27.29
C VAL A 470 3.02 -1.14 26.49
N ALA A 471 2.08 -2.09 26.56
CA ALA A 471 2.09 -3.26 25.69
C ALA A 471 1.67 -2.88 24.28
N VAL A 472 2.33 -3.42 23.26
CA VAL A 472 2.00 -3.16 21.86
C VAL A 472 1.80 -4.47 21.10
N LEU A 473 0.64 -4.62 20.47
CA LEU A 473 0.35 -5.66 19.49
C LEU A 473 0.42 -5.01 18.11
N LEU A 474 1.51 -5.27 17.38
CA LEU A 474 1.71 -4.80 16.03
C LEU A 474 1.28 -5.89 15.04
N ILE A 475 0.33 -5.60 14.17
CA ILE A 475 -0.13 -6.50 13.11
C ILE A 475 0.29 -5.90 11.77
N SER A 476 1.15 -6.60 11.02
CA SER A 476 1.61 -6.09 9.73
C SER A 476 1.93 -7.21 8.72
N ALA A 477 1.62 -6.96 7.45
CA ALA A 477 2.07 -7.77 6.33
C ALA A 477 3.49 -7.39 5.87
N GLU A 478 3.96 -6.20 6.26
CA GLU A 478 5.28 -5.70 5.89
C GLU A 478 6.36 -6.28 6.83
N LEU A 479 7.14 -7.25 6.32
CA LEU A 479 8.20 -7.90 7.12
C LEU A 479 9.24 -6.92 7.66
N ASP A 480 9.54 -5.85 6.94
CA ASP A 480 10.49 -4.83 7.40
C ASP A 480 9.96 -4.08 8.63
N GLU A 481 8.66 -3.79 8.67
CA GLU A 481 8.00 -3.17 9.82
C GLU A 481 8.04 -4.11 11.03
N ILE A 482 7.66 -5.38 10.84
CA ILE A 482 7.71 -6.42 11.88
C ILE A 482 9.14 -6.57 12.42
N LEU A 483 10.12 -6.74 11.54
CA LEU A 483 11.52 -6.95 11.92
C LEU A 483 12.14 -5.72 12.61
N SER A 484 11.72 -4.51 12.29
CA SER A 484 12.29 -3.28 12.87
C SER A 484 11.70 -2.93 14.24
N LEU A 485 10.40 -3.18 14.44
CA LEU A 485 9.69 -2.73 15.64
C LEU A 485 9.52 -3.81 16.70
N SER A 486 9.31 -5.08 16.30
CA SER A 486 8.94 -6.14 17.22
C SER A 486 10.11 -6.59 18.10
N ASP A 487 9.79 -6.98 19.33
CA ASP A 487 10.71 -7.61 20.26
C ASP A 487 10.51 -9.14 20.23
N ARG A 488 9.28 -9.59 19.97
CA ARG A 488 8.89 -10.97 19.71
C ARG A 488 7.95 -10.99 18.50
N ILE A 489 8.03 -12.05 17.68
CA ILE A 489 7.27 -12.17 16.44
C ILE A 489 6.45 -13.46 16.47
N ALA A 490 5.16 -13.36 16.26
CA ALA A 490 4.25 -14.46 15.98
C ALA A 490 3.90 -14.44 14.48
N VAL A 491 3.85 -15.60 13.84
CA VAL A 491 3.45 -15.72 12.43
C VAL A 491 2.07 -16.32 12.35
N MET A 492 1.17 -15.64 11.64
CA MET A 492 -0.20 -16.08 11.45
C MET A 492 -0.42 -16.59 10.03
N TYR A 493 -0.92 -17.82 9.94
CA TYR A 493 -1.28 -18.46 8.68
C TYR A 493 -2.60 -19.21 8.83
N ARG A 494 -3.55 -18.98 7.90
CA ARG A 494 -4.90 -19.59 7.89
C ARG A 494 -5.58 -19.59 9.27
N GLY A 495 -5.56 -18.46 9.94
CA GLY A 495 -6.25 -18.26 11.22
C GLY A 495 -5.53 -18.82 12.44
N GLN A 496 -4.33 -19.35 12.33
CA GLN A 496 -3.54 -19.94 13.42
C GLN A 496 -2.20 -19.24 13.58
N ILE A 497 -1.69 -19.17 14.82
CA ILE A 497 -0.29 -18.82 15.06
C ILE A 497 0.54 -20.09 14.86
N VAL A 498 1.32 -20.11 13.79
CA VAL A 498 2.11 -21.27 13.37
C VAL A 498 3.53 -21.28 13.94
N ALA A 499 4.04 -20.12 14.34
CA ALA A 499 5.33 -19.99 15.01
C ALA A 499 5.36 -18.72 15.87
N THR A 500 6.19 -18.75 16.94
CA THR A 500 6.54 -17.57 17.73
C THR A 500 8.03 -17.63 18.04
N VAL A 501 8.75 -16.53 17.72
CA VAL A 501 10.20 -16.44 17.88
C VAL A 501 10.59 -15.08 18.47
N ASN A 502 11.74 -15.02 19.12
CA ASN A 502 12.35 -13.75 19.51
C ASN A 502 12.86 -13.02 18.26
N ARG A 503 12.84 -11.69 18.28
CA ARG A 503 13.28 -10.89 17.13
C ARG A 503 14.72 -11.23 16.69
N GLU A 504 15.60 -11.51 17.63
CA GLU A 504 17.02 -11.79 17.38
C GLU A 504 17.24 -13.11 16.62
N GLU A 505 16.30 -14.05 16.73
CA GLU A 505 16.35 -15.38 16.09
C GLU A 505 15.65 -15.39 14.72
N ALA A 506 14.85 -14.35 14.43
CA ALA A 506 14.02 -14.29 13.23
C ALA A 506 14.82 -13.83 12.01
N THR A 507 14.78 -14.59 10.92
CA THR A 507 15.26 -14.18 9.60
C THR A 507 14.09 -13.86 8.66
N ARG A 508 14.35 -13.03 7.65
CA ARG A 508 13.33 -12.66 6.66
C ARG A 508 12.83 -13.89 5.88
N GLU A 509 13.75 -14.74 5.50
CA GLU A 509 13.49 -15.96 4.72
C GLU A 509 12.60 -16.92 5.51
N GLN A 510 12.94 -17.16 6.77
CA GLN A 510 12.19 -18.06 7.65
C GLN A 510 10.78 -17.55 7.91
N LEU A 511 10.62 -16.24 8.22
CA LEU A 511 9.31 -15.64 8.40
C LEU A 511 8.48 -15.72 7.10
N GLY A 512 9.11 -15.46 5.94
CA GLY A 512 8.46 -15.57 4.64
C GLY A 512 7.93 -16.98 4.35
N LEU A 513 8.71 -18.03 4.66
CA LEU A 513 8.28 -19.43 4.52
C LEU A 513 7.07 -19.74 5.41
N TRP A 514 7.11 -19.35 6.69
CA TRP A 514 5.99 -19.57 7.61
C TRP A 514 4.73 -18.80 7.21
N MET A 515 4.88 -17.57 6.70
CA MET A 515 3.76 -16.77 6.17
C MET A 515 3.13 -17.41 4.93
N ALA A 516 3.90 -18.18 4.15
CA ALA A 516 3.43 -18.97 3.01
C ALA A 516 2.90 -20.36 3.40
N GLY A 517 2.96 -20.73 4.68
CA GLY A 517 2.49 -22.02 5.18
C GLY A 517 3.47 -23.17 5.00
N VAL A 518 4.72 -22.88 4.69
CA VAL A 518 5.79 -23.88 4.62
C VAL A 518 6.38 -24.03 6.02
N HIS A 519 6.04 -25.13 6.69
CA HIS A 519 6.61 -25.52 7.98
C HIS A 519 7.53 -26.72 7.79
N GLU A 520 8.73 -26.66 8.32
CA GLU A 520 9.45 -27.90 8.61
C GLU A 520 8.64 -28.61 9.71
N THR A 521 7.97 -29.69 9.34
CA THR A 521 7.38 -30.60 10.34
C THR A 521 8.54 -31.14 11.17
N ALA A 522 8.62 -30.71 12.43
CA ALA A 522 9.53 -31.25 13.42
C ALA A 522 9.24 -32.71 13.72
#